data_28c0f72940366fde8d451c0392ff3126
#
_entry.id   28c0f72940366fde8d451c0392ff3126
#
_cell.length_a   1.000
_cell.length_b   1.000
_cell.length_c   1.000
_cell.angle_alpha   90.00
_cell.angle_beta   90.00
_cell.angle_gamma   90.00
#
_symmetry.space_group_name_H-M   'P 1'
#
loop_
_entity.id
_entity.type
_entity.pdbx_description
1 polymer ?
#
loop_
_entity_poly.entity_id
_entity_poly.type
_entity_poly.pdbx_seq_one_letter_code
_entity_poly.pdbx_strand_id
1 'polypeptide(L)'
;ARLPHAILFHGPAGIGKAGFIEAFAQSLLCENVQSDGQACGACASCGWFVQHNHPDYRRVRPEALEDEPAGEGEEGEGDKKSKSTKAPSKEIKIEQIRALADFMNISTHRQGLRVVVLYPAEALNMPSSNALLKTLEEPPPGTVFLLASNGLDRLLPTILSRCRKFGM
;
A
#
# COMPACT_ATOMS: atom_id res chain seq x y z
N ALA A 1 -21.42 0.42 -8.70
CA ALA A 1 -21.13 0.04 -7.30
C ALA A 1 -20.01 0.91 -6.76
N ARG A 2 -20.18 1.46 -5.58
CA ARG A 2 -19.16 2.28 -4.93
C ARG A 2 -18.06 1.38 -4.37
N LEU A 3 -16.81 1.66 -4.72
CA LEU A 3 -15.67 0.97 -4.15
C LEU A 3 -15.56 1.29 -2.64
N PRO A 4 -15.39 0.29 -1.76
CA PRO A 4 -15.16 0.54 -0.35
C PRO A 4 -13.88 1.36 -0.13
N HIS A 5 -13.85 2.22 0.87
CA HIS A 5 -12.67 3.03 1.18
C HIS A 5 -11.52 2.22 1.80
N ALA A 6 -11.79 1.04 2.36
CA ALA A 6 -10.79 0.14 2.91
C ALA A 6 -11.14 -1.32 2.62
N ILE A 7 -10.22 -2.03 2.00
CA ILE A 7 -10.35 -3.45 1.65
C ILE A 7 -9.18 -4.20 2.28
N LEU A 8 -9.49 -5.28 2.99
CA LEU A 8 -8.51 -6.16 3.60
C LEU A 8 -8.53 -7.54 2.95
N PHE A 9 -7.45 -7.91 2.30
CA PHE A 9 -7.23 -9.25 1.76
C PHE A 9 -6.48 -10.09 2.79
N HIS A 10 -7.02 -11.25 3.13
CA HIS A 10 -6.41 -12.13 4.14
C HIS A 10 -6.35 -13.57 3.65
N GLY A 11 -5.35 -14.29 4.12
CA GLY A 11 -5.13 -15.69 3.77
C GLY A 11 -3.73 -16.14 4.16
N PRO A 12 -3.37 -17.40 3.88
CA PRO A 12 -2.05 -17.93 4.24
C PRO A 12 -0.89 -17.11 3.63
N ALA A 13 0.26 -17.13 4.30
CA ALA A 13 1.47 -16.54 3.74
C ALA A 13 1.87 -17.24 2.43
N GLY A 14 2.49 -16.50 1.51
CA GLY A 14 3.05 -17.07 0.28
C GLY A 14 2.08 -17.28 -0.88
N ILE A 15 0.79 -16.95 -0.75
CA ILE A 15 -0.19 -17.09 -1.84
C ILE A 15 -0.21 -15.92 -2.83
N GLY A 16 0.69 -14.94 -2.67
CA GLY A 16 0.81 -13.82 -3.61
C GLY A 16 -0.10 -12.62 -3.32
N LYS A 17 -0.57 -12.46 -2.08
CA LYS A 17 -1.44 -11.32 -1.70
C LYS A 17 -0.83 -9.96 -2.03
N ALA A 18 0.46 -9.76 -1.71
CA ALA A 18 1.16 -8.50 -1.97
C ALA A 18 1.15 -8.15 -3.46
N GLY A 19 1.53 -9.09 -4.33
CA GLY A 19 1.49 -8.89 -5.77
C GLY A 19 0.07 -8.61 -6.29
N PHE A 20 -0.92 -9.30 -5.74
CA PHE A 20 -2.32 -9.09 -6.12
C PHE A 20 -2.81 -7.67 -5.77
N ILE A 21 -2.57 -7.19 -4.54
CA ILE A 21 -3.02 -5.85 -4.15
C ILE A 21 -2.28 -4.74 -4.90
N GLU A 22 -1.01 -4.94 -5.24
CA GLU A 22 -0.26 -4.01 -6.08
C GLU A 22 -0.82 -3.96 -7.51
N ALA A 23 -1.09 -5.10 -8.11
CA ALA A 23 -1.72 -5.17 -9.43
C ALA A 23 -3.13 -4.53 -9.43
N PHE A 24 -3.89 -4.76 -8.38
CA PHE A 24 -5.20 -4.15 -8.20
C PHE A 24 -5.10 -2.62 -8.04
N ALA A 25 -4.15 -2.14 -7.25
CA ALA A 25 -3.86 -0.71 -7.13
C ALA A 25 -3.52 -0.09 -8.48
N GLN A 26 -2.67 -0.74 -9.27
CA GLN A 26 -2.33 -0.28 -10.61
C GLN A 26 -3.55 -0.20 -11.51
N SER A 27 -4.44 -1.19 -11.46
CA SER A 27 -5.68 -1.17 -12.25
C SER A 27 -6.61 -0.03 -11.86
N LEU A 28 -6.70 0.31 -10.56
CA LEU A 28 -7.50 1.43 -10.07
C LEU A 28 -6.97 2.80 -10.54
N LEU A 29 -5.66 2.92 -10.73
CA LEU A 29 -5.00 4.15 -11.18
C LEU A 29 -4.80 4.20 -12.69
N CYS A 30 -4.99 3.10 -13.39
CA CYS A 30 -4.83 3.01 -14.84
C CYS A 30 -5.85 3.90 -15.58
N GLU A 31 -5.38 4.61 -16.61
CA GLU A 31 -6.24 5.47 -17.44
C GLU A 31 -7.04 4.68 -18.48
N ASN A 32 -6.59 3.48 -18.83
CA ASN A 32 -7.17 2.62 -19.87
C ASN A 32 -7.27 1.17 -19.38
N VAL A 33 -8.08 0.93 -18.37
CA VAL A 33 -8.30 -0.43 -17.86
C VAL A 33 -8.86 -1.33 -18.95
N GLN A 34 -8.28 -2.53 -19.09
CA GLN A 34 -8.72 -3.50 -20.10
C GLN A 34 -10.05 -4.15 -19.74
N SER A 35 -10.65 -4.83 -20.69
CA SER A 35 -11.96 -5.49 -20.50
C SER A 35 -11.97 -6.58 -19.41
N ASP A 36 -10.81 -7.15 -19.11
CA ASP A 36 -10.61 -8.13 -18.05
C ASP A 36 -10.33 -7.49 -16.67
N GLY A 37 -10.34 -6.16 -16.59
CA GLY A 37 -10.07 -5.40 -15.37
C GLY A 37 -8.59 -5.17 -15.07
N GLN A 38 -7.69 -5.61 -15.91
CA GLN A 38 -6.25 -5.40 -15.73
C GLN A 38 -5.79 -4.01 -16.20
N ALA A 39 -4.69 -3.53 -15.60
CA ALA A 39 -4.05 -2.31 -16.05
C ALA A 39 -3.45 -2.49 -17.45
N CYS A 40 -3.50 -1.43 -18.28
CA CYS A 40 -3.00 -1.50 -19.65
C CYS A 40 -1.48 -1.64 -19.77
N GLY A 41 -0.75 -1.22 -18.74
CA GLY A 41 0.72 -1.23 -18.72
C GLY A 41 1.41 -0.19 -19.60
N ALA A 42 0.65 0.60 -20.37
CA ALA A 42 1.20 1.49 -21.39
C ALA A 42 0.88 2.98 -21.18
N CYS A 43 -0.14 3.32 -20.38
CA CYS A 43 -0.48 4.72 -20.12
C CYS A 43 0.54 5.38 -19.17
N ALA A 44 0.51 6.71 -19.07
CA ALA A 44 1.40 7.48 -18.21
C ALA A 44 1.28 7.05 -16.73
N SER A 45 0.07 6.80 -16.26
CA SER A 45 -0.18 6.33 -14.90
C SER A 45 0.49 4.98 -14.63
N CYS A 46 0.37 4.01 -15.53
CA CYS A 46 1.04 2.72 -15.42
C CYS A 46 2.57 2.87 -15.43
N GLY A 47 3.11 3.75 -16.26
CA GLY A 47 4.54 4.04 -16.29
C GLY A 47 5.06 4.56 -14.95
N TRP A 48 4.38 5.50 -14.35
CA TRP A 48 4.73 6.01 -13.02
C TRP A 48 4.59 4.95 -11.92
N PHE A 49 3.57 4.12 -12.02
CA PHE A 49 3.35 3.03 -11.05
C PHE A 49 4.50 2.03 -11.06
N VAL A 50 4.92 1.58 -12.24
CA VAL A 50 6.05 0.64 -12.39
C VAL A 50 7.36 1.23 -11.89
N GLN A 51 7.56 2.53 -12.05
CA GLN A 51 8.74 3.24 -11.54
C GLN A 51 8.65 3.59 -10.05
N HIS A 52 7.57 3.21 -9.36
CA HIS A 52 7.30 3.51 -7.95
C HIS A 52 7.26 5.01 -7.62
N ASN A 53 6.88 5.85 -8.58
CA ASN A 53 6.80 7.30 -8.40
C ASN A 53 5.44 7.91 -8.78
N HIS A 54 4.38 7.10 -8.82
CA HIS A 54 3.04 7.60 -9.08
C HIS A 54 2.60 8.60 -8.00
N PRO A 55 2.13 9.81 -8.37
CA PRO A 55 1.80 10.86 -7.40
C PRO A 55 0.59 10.55 -6.53
N ASP A 56 -0.31 9.67 -6.98
CA ASP A 56 -1.54 9.30 -6.26
C ASP A 56 -1.48 7.88 -5.66
N TYR A 57 -0.28 7.31 -5.55
CA TYR A 57 -0.03 5.99 -5.00
C TYR A 57 1.01 6.04 -3.88
N ARG A 58 0.74 5.32 -2.80
CA ARG A 58 1.73 5.08 -1.73
C ARG A 58 1.68 3.61 -1.29
N ARG A 59 2.86 3.07 -1.07
CA ARG A 59 3.06 1.73 -0.53
C ARG A 59 3.67 1.85 0.87
N VAL A 60 3.03 1.22 1.86
CA VAL A 60 3.51 1.18 3.23
C VAL A 60 3.83 -0.25 3.61
N ARG A 61 5.07 -0.50 3.98
CA ARG A 61 5.57 -1.79 4.46
C ARG A 61 6.73 -1.58 5.43
N PRO A 62 7.11 -2.60 6.25
CA PRO A 62 8.25 -2.50 7.13
C PRO A 62 9.55 -2.19 6.39
N GLU A 63 10.46 -1.46 7.02
CA GLU A 63 11.78 -1.14 6.44
C GLU A 63 12.54 -2.40 6.01
N ALA A 64 12.41 -3.49 6.77
CA ALA A 64 13.05 -4.76 6.45
C ALA A 64 12.63 -5.34 5.09
N LEU A 65 11.45 -4.99 4.58
CA LEU A 65 10.97 -5.42 3.27
C LEU A 65 11.36 -4.43 2.15
N GLU A 66 11.74 -3.20 2.49
CA GLU A 66 12.21 -2.22 1.51
C GLU A 66 13.63 -2.52 1.03
N ASP A 67 14.43 -3.19 1.87
CA ASP A 67 15.82 -3.56 1.56
C ASP A 67 15.93 -4.89 0.79
N GLU A 68 14.83 -5.63 0.58
CA GLU A 68 14.85 -6.81 -0.28
C GLU A 68 14.82 -6.38 -1.76
N PRO A 69 15.84 -6.75 -2.57
CA PRO A 69 15.81 -6.45 -3.99
C PRO A 69 14.64 -7.19 -4.64
N ALA A 70 13.78 -6.46 -5.29
CA ALA A 70 12.82 -7.05 -6.22
C ALA A 70 13.64 -7.68 -7.35
N GLY A 71 13.70 -9.01 -7.35
CA GLY A 71 14.26 -9.91 -8.36
C GLY A 71 15.32 -9.36 -9.33
N GLU A 72 16.43 -10.01 -9.38
CA GLU A 72 17.60 -9.90 -10.25
C GLU A 72 17.45 -9.05 -11.51
N GLY A 73 18.28 -8.01 -11.63
CA GLY A 73 18.42 -7.17 -12.82
C GLY A 73 19.41 -6.04 -12.62
N GLU A 74 20.68 -6.37 -12.88
CA GLU A 74 21.81 -5.51 -13.27
C GLU A 74 22.22 -4.27 -12.44
N GLU A 75 23.52 -4.29 -12.18
CA GLU A 75 24.37 -3.33 -11.49
C GLU A 75 24.26 -1.90 -12.05
N GLY A 76 24.10 -0.95 -11.16
CA GLY A 76 24.34 0.47 -11.39
C GLY A 76 24.90 1.10 -10.13
N GLU A 77 26.18 1.41 -10.14
CA GLU A 77 26.86 2.19 -9.10
C GLU A 77 26.22 3.56 -8.91
N GLY A 78 25.96 3.94 -7.68
CA GLY A 78 25.61 5.32 -7.36
C GLY A 78 25.13 5.56 -5.93
N ASP A 79 26.04 6.09 -5.11
CA ASP A 79 25.87 6.86 -3.87
C ASP A 79 25.35 6.19 -2.60
N LYS A 80 26.36 5.89 -1.78
CA LYS A 80 26.25 5.61 -0.35
C LYS A 80 25.67 6.82 0.40
N LYS A 81 24.39 6.74 0.79
CA LYS A 81 23.87 7.56 1.90
C LYS A 81 23.96 6.75 3.19
N SER A 82 24.62 7.36 4.17
CA SER A 82 24.91 6.94 5.53
C SER A 82 24.01 5.84 6.10
N LYS A 83 24.59 4.66 6.33
CA LYS A 83 24.00 3.59 7.13
C LYS A 83 23.83 4.05 8.57
N SER A 84 22.59 4.21 9.01
CA SER A 84 22.28 4.12 10.43
C SER A 84 22.59 2.69 10.90
N THR A 85 23.31 2.55 12.00
CA THR A 85 23.81 1.28 12.55
C THR A 85 22.72 0.41 13.20
N LYS A 86 21.42 0.66 12.93
CA LYS A 86 20.31 -0.15 13.43
C LYS A 86 19.78 -1.08 12.35
N ALA A 87 19.54 -2.35 12.71
CA ALA A 87 18.88 -3.29 11.83
C ALA A 87 17.53 -2.72 11.35
N PRO A 88 17.13 -2.97 10.07
CA PRO A 88 15.87 -2.49 9.54
C PRO A 88 14.69 -3.03 10.34
N SER A 89 13.71 -2.19 10.61
CA SER A 89 12.54 -2.54 11.42
C SER A 89 11.63 -3.52 10.70
N LYS A 90 11.16 -4.52 11.43
CA LYS A 90 10.13 -5.47 10.97
C LYS A 90 8.71 -4.96 11.20
N GLU A 91 8.57 -3.81 11.83
CA GLU A 91 7.28 -3.18 12.13
C GLU A 91 7.05 -1.97 11.24
N ILE A 92 5.78 -1.72 10.94
CA ILE A 92 5.34 -0.46 10.33
C ILE A 92 5.23 0.58 11.44
N LYS A 93 6.05 1.63 11.34
CA LYS A 93 6.16 2.68 12.35
C LYS A 93 5.09 3.76 12.17
N ILE A 94 4.77 4.46 13.25
CA ILE A 94 3.80 5.56 13.23
C ILE A 94 4.20 6.68 12.28
N GLU A 95 5.51 6.94 12.10
CA GLU A 95 6.03 7.96 11.18
C GLU A 95 5.63 7.67 9.73
N GLN A 96 5.60 6.39 9.34
CA GLN A 96 5.15 5.98 8.01
C GLN A 96 3.66 6.27 7.80
N ILE A 97 2.84 6.06 8.83
CA ILE A 97 1.41 6.38 8.79
C ILE A 97 1.17 7.89 8.80
N ARG A 98 1.95 8.65 9.57
CA ARG A 98 1.87 10.13 9.59
C ARG A 98 2.24 10.74 8.23
N ALA A 99 3.21 10.17 7.54
CA ALA A 99 3.57 10.60 6.18
C ALA A 99 2.41 10.45 5.19
N LEU A 100 1.50 9.50 5.41
CA LEU A 100 0.28 9.37 4.61
C LEU A 100 -0.67 10.56 4.77
N ALA A 101 -0.71 11.19 5.94
CA ALA A 101 -1.56 12.37 6.17
C ALA A 101 -1.15 13.52 5.24
N ASP A 102 0.14 13.78 5.11
CA ASP A 102 0.66 14.79 4.18
C ASP A 102 0.32 14.45 2.73
N PHE A 103 0.50 13.19 2.34
CA PHE A 103 0.11 12.70 1.02
C PHE A 103 -1.38 12.88 0.75
N MET A 104 -2.23 12.59 1.71
CA MET A 104 -3.69 12.67 1.56
C MET A 104 -4.24 14.11 1.55
N ASN A 105 -3.47 15.08 2.05
CA ASN A 105 -3.83 16.50 2.03
C ASN A 105 -3.53 17.20 0.70
N ILE A 106 -2.78 16.55 -0.18
CA ILE A 106 -2.49 17.07 -1.52
C ILE A 106 -3.61 16.68 -2.47
N SER A 107 -3.99 17.56 -3.38
CA SER A 107 -4.99 17.25 -4.42
C SER A 107 -4.52 16.11 -5.32
N THR A 108 -5.46 15.28 -5.76
CA THR A 108 -5.16 14.19 -6.71
C THR A 108 -4.71 14.75 -8.06
N HIS A 109 -3.76 14.09 -8.69
CA HIS A 109 -3.21 14.51 -9.97
C HIS A 109 -4.00 13.97 -11.16
N ARG A 110 -4.61 12.79 -11.02
CA ARG A 110 -5.38 12.14 -12.08
C ARG A 110 -6.61 11.44 -11.53
N GLN A 111 -7.68 11.41 -12.29
CA GLN A 111 -8.94 10.67 -12.04
C GLN A 111 -9.58 10.85 -10.65
N GLY A 112 -9.04 11.70 -9.79
CA GLY A 112 -9.59 11.96 -8.48
C GLY A 112 -9.46 10.79 -7.48
N LEU A 113 -8.75 9.71 -7.82
CA LEU A 113 -8.55 8.54 -6.97
C LEU A 113 -7.12 8.49 -6.45
N ARG A 114 -7.00 8.16 -5.18
CA ARG A 114 -5.73 7.97 -4.46
C ARG A 114 -5.73 6.60 -3.81
N VAL A 115 -4.64 5.85 -3.97
CA VAL A 115 -4.54 4.47 -3.47
C VAL A 115 -3.38 4.34 -2.50
N VAL A 116 -3.63 3.74 -1.34
CA VAL A 116 -2.64 3.36 -0.35
C VAL A 116 -2.63 1.84 -0.23
N VAL A 117 -1.48 1.23 -0.44
CA VAL A 117 -1.25 -0.20 -0.24
C VAL A 117 -0.43 -0.40 1.02
N LEU A 118 -0.89 -1.27 1.93
CA LEU A 118 -0.24 -1.56 3.20
C LEU A 118 -0.19 -3.06 3.45
N TYR A 119 1.02 -3.61 3.60
CA TYR A 119 1.23 -5.02 3.92
C TYR A 119 2.61 -5.28 4.55
N PRO A 120 2.72 -6.30 5.37
CA PRO A 120 1.64 -7.04 6.00
C PRO A 120 0.97 -6.18 7.09
N ALA A 121 -0.36 -6.20 7.14
CA ALA A 121 -1.10 -5.34 8.08
C ALA A 121 -0.82 -5.67 9.54
N GLU A 122 -0.49 -6.92 9.85
CA GLU A 122 -0.06 -7.36 11.20
C GLU A 122 1.30 -6.79 11.64
N ALA A 123 2.06 -6.19 10.73
CA ALA A 123 3.31 -5.49 11.08
C ALA A 123 3.07 -4.10 11.69
N LEU A 124 1.85 -3.59 11.68
CA LEU A 124 1.48 -2.37 12.39
C LEU A 124 1.70 -2.56 13.90
N ASN A 125 2.49 -1.68 14.51
CA ASN A 125 2.56 -1.63 15.97
C ASN A 125 1.35 -0.88 16.54
N MET A 126 1.19 -0.84 17.86
CA MET A 126 0.01 -0.22 18.47
C MET A 126 -0.15 1.28 18.13
N PRO A 127 0.89 2.13 18.19
CA PRO A 127 0.75 3.53 17.80
C PRO A 127 0.40 3.72 16.33
N SER A 128 0.97 2.95 15.41
CA SER A 128 0.68 3.03 13.99
C SER A 128 -0.72 2.52 13.67
N SER A 129 -1.18 1.46 14.33
CA SER A 129 -2.55 0.96 14.22
C SER A 129 -3.58 2.01 14.63
N ASN A 130 -3.35 2.69 15.75
CA ASN A 130 -4.24 3.74 16.22
C ASN A 130 -4.25 4.96 15.30
N ALA A 131 -3.11 5.32 14.73
CA ALA A 131 -3.02 6.41 13.76
C ALA A 131 -3.76 6.07 12.46
N LEU A 132 -3.61 4.84 11.97
CA LEU A 132 -4.33 4.36 10.79
C LEU A 132 -5.85 4.32 11.04
N LEU A 133 -6.26 3.86 12.22
CA LEU A 133 -7.67 3.78 12.59
C LEU A 133 -8.39 5.11 12.46
N LYS A 134 -7.77 6.20 12.89
CA LYS A 134 -8.32 7.55 12.74
C LYS A 134 -8.60 7.91 11.28
N THR A 135 -7.70 7.54 10.39
CA THR A 135 -7.87 7.76 8.95
C THR A 135 -8.97 6.87 8.36
N LEU A 136 -9.08 5.62 8.82
CA LEU A 136 -10.13 4.70 8.37
C LEU A 136 -11.52 5.10 8.85
N GLU A 137 -11.63 5.79 9.98
CA GLU A 137 -12.90 6.31 10.50
C GLU A 137 -13.42 7.50 9.68
N GLU A 138 -12.51 8.37 9.26
CA GLU A 138 -12.81 9.56 8.45
C GLU A 138 -11.90 9.61 7.22
N PRO A 139 -12.09 8.71 6.23
CA PRO A 139 -11.21 8.66 5.06
C PRO A 139 -11.40 9.90 4.19
N PRO A 140 -10.31 10.51 3.70
CA PRO A 140 -10.41 11.58 2.73
C PRO A 140 -11.15 11.14 1.46
N PRO A 141 -11.93 12.04 0.81
CA PRO A 141 -12.64 11.70 -0.41
C PRO A 141 -11.69 11.16 -1.51
N GLY A 142 -12.12 10.11 -2.22
CA GLY A 142 -11.33 9.51 -3.30
C GLY A 142 -10.13 8.69 -2.85
N THR A 143 -9.98 8.39 -1.56
CA THR A 143 -8.89 7.58 -1.04
C THR A 143 -9.36 6.14 -0.83
N VAL A 144 -8.58 5.18 -1.30
CA VAL A 144 -8.80 3.73 -1.13
C VAL A 144 -7.60 3.12 -0.43
N PHE A 145 -7.85 2.39 0.65
CA PHE A 145 -6.83 1.61 1.37
C PHE A 145 -6.93 0.14 0.97
N LEU A 146 -5.84 -0.42 0.47
CA LEU A 146 -5.71 -1.84 0.17
C LEU A 146 -4.74 -2.45 1.16
N LEU A 147 -5.24 -3.30 2.05
CA LEU A 147 -4.44 -3.96 3.08
C LEU A 147 -4.34 -5.45 2.77
N ALA A 148 -3.22 -6.05 3.12
CA ALA A 148 -3.06 -7.50 3.08
C ALA A 148 -2.52 -8.01 4.42
N SER A 149 -3.05 -9.13 4.87
CA SER A 149 -2.66 -9.78 6.13
C SER A 149 -2.56 -11.30 5.96
N ASN A 150 -1.63 -11.91 6.68
CA ASN A 150 -1.49 -13.36 6.76
C ASN A 150 -2.43 -14.00 7.79
N GLY A 151 -3.08 -13.21 8.64
CA GLY A 151 -4.06 -13.68 9.62
C GLY A 151 -4.82 -12.53 10.25
N LEU A 152 -6.12 -12.71 10.45
CA LEU A 152 -7.00 -11.69 11.04
C LEU A 152 -6.82 -11.57 12.56
N ASP A 153 -6.36 -12.62 13.21
CA ASP A 153 -6.16 -12.72 14.66
C ASP A 153 -5.10 -11.75 15.21
N ARG A 154 -4.21 -11.28 14.34
CA ARG A 154 -3.13 -10.34 14.69
C ARG A 154 -3.49 -8.87 14.49
N LEU A 155 -4.69 -8.60 14.01
CA LEU A 155 -5.16 -7.24 13.74
C LEU A 155 -6.11 -6.77 14.83
N LEU A 156 -6.11 -5.46 15.11
CA LEU A 156 -7.06 -4.87 16.03
C LEU A 156 -8.49 -5.07 15.52
N PRO A 157 -9.44 -5.50 16.38
CA PRO A 157 -10.85 -5.63 15.98
C PRO A 157 -11.44 -4.34 15.40
N THR A 158 -10.99 -3.18 15.87
CA THR A 158 -11.41 -1.87 15.37
C THR A 158 -10.98 -1.63 13.92
N ILE A 159 -9.80 -2.09 13.51
CA ILE A 159 -9.36 -2.06 12.11
C ILE A 159 -10.20 -3.02 11.28
N LEU A 160 -10.42 -4.24 11.77
CA LEU A 160 -11.24 -5.25 11.08
C LEU A 160 -12.66 -4.78 10.82
N SER A 161 -13.26 -4.04 11.76
CA SER A 161 -14.62 -3.50 11.62
C SER A 161 -14.72 -2.38 10.57
N ARG A 162 -13.62 -1.71 10.26
CA ARG A 162 -13.57 -0.61 9.27
C ARG A 162 -13.23 -1.05 7.87
N CYS A 163 -12.79 -2.29 7.69
CA CYS A 163 -12.37 -2.84 6.41
C CYS A 163 -13.38 -3.86 5.88
N ARG A 164 -13.58 -3.84 4.57
CA ARG A 164 -14.24 -4.94 3.89
C ARG A 164 -13.24 -6.08 3.70
N LYS A 165 -13.55 -7.25 4.24
CA LYS A 165 -12.64 -8.41 4.27
C LYS A 165 -12.90 -9.34 3.09
N PHE A 166 -11.81 -9.78 2.46
CA PHE A 166 -11.83 -10.81 1.41
C PHE A 166 -10.80 -11.88 1.74
N GLY A 167 -11.27 -13.13 1.83
CA GLY A 167 -10.39 -14.30 1.95
C GLY A 167 -9.81 -14.70 0.58
N MET A 168 -8.53 -15.05 0.58
CA MET A 168 -7.82 -15.54 -0.60
C MET A 168 -7.35 -16.99 -0.40
#